data_afc3544fd7d25d20450f72877a20bdb5
#
_entry.id   afc3544fd7d25d20450f72877a20bdb5
#
_cell.length_a   1.000
_cell.length_b   1.000
_cell.length_c   1.000
_cell.angle_alpha   90.00
_cell.angle_beta   90.00
_cell.angle_gamma   90.00
#
_symmetry.space_group_name_H-M   'P 1'
#
loop_
_entity.id
_entity.type
_entity.pdbx_description
1 polymer ?
#
loop_
_entity_poly.entity_id
_entity_poly.type
_entity_poly.pdbx_seq_one_letter_code
_entity_poly.pdbx_strand_id
1 'polypeptide(L)'
;MSELPRLIAPVRTIGGREFDFDRRVVVMAIVNRTPDSFHDRGATFALAKATEAVRAAADAGADWIDIGGVPFAPGPQVSAAEELDRVMPVVQAAQGLAVVSVDTFRPEVARAVVAAGAGVVNDTSGLRDPAMADAVVGTDATLVITHSLAAPRTAYPRPTYGDVTVEVAAFLRERVEVALARGVRPEQIVIDPGHDLNKNTYHSLELTRRLAEIAAIGYPMLAAISNKDFIGETLDAPQQERLAGTIATTVFCVLRGARIVRVHDVKAAVDAVRMTEAMLGWRPPATARHNL
;
A
#
# COMPACT_ATOMS: atom_id res chain seq x y z
N MET A 1 -10.71 -21.89 11.62
CA MET A 1 -10.20 -20.88 10.69
C MET A 1 -9.79 -21.61 9.41
N SER A 2 -10.28 -21.20 8.22
CA SER A 2 -9.75 -21.74 6.97
C SER A 2 -8.25 -21.46 6.92
N GLU A 3 -7.46 -22.43 6.45
CA GLU A 3 -6.02 -22.21 6.19
C GLU A 3 -5.84 -20.99 5.30
N LEU A 4 -4.88 -20.13 5.68
CA LEU A 4 -4.51 -19.00 4.84
C LEU A 4 -3.87 -19.51 3.54
N PRO A 5 -4.12 -18.85 2.40
CA PRO A 5 -3.57 -19.31 1.12
C PRO A 5 -2.04 -19.32 1.17
N ARG A 6 -1.45 -20.36 0.55
CA ARG A 6 -0.01 -20.49 0.42
C ARG A 6 0.53 -19.38 -0.49
N LEU A 7 1.57 -18.68 -0.02
CA LEU A 7 2.21 -17.62 -0.78
C LEU A 7 3.31 -18.14 -1.70
N ILE A 8 3.45 -17.50 -2.84
CA ILE A 8 4.58 -17.64 -3.75
C ILE A 8 5.75 -16.85 -3.17
N ALA A 9 6.89 -17.53 -2.90
CA ALA A 9 8.06 -16.92 -2.29
C ALA A 9 7.72 -16.06 -1.05
N PRO A 10 7.28 -16.68 0.08
CA PRO A 10 6.82 -15.93 1.25
C PRO A 10 7.95 -15.16 1.96
N VAL A 11 9.19 -15.67 1.91
CA VAL A 11 10.37 -14.98 2.45
C VAL A 11 11.02 -14.15 1.35
N ARG A 12 11.15 -12.85 1.57
CA ARG A 12 11.66 -11.90 0.58
C ARG A 12 12.58 -10.87 1.21
N THR A 13 13.61 -10.47 0.47
CA THR A 13 14.45 -9.32 0.82
C THR A 13 13.94 -8.11 0.05
N ILE A 14 13.50 -7.06 0.76
CA ILE A 14 12.93 -5.84 0.19
C ILE A 14 13.61 -4.65 0.84
N GLY A 15 14.24 -3.77 0.06
CA GLY A 15 15.00 -2.63 0.58
C GLY A 15 16.09 -3.05 1.58
N GLY A 16 16.74 -4.19 1.35
CA GLY A 16 17.80 -4.74 2.21
C GLY A 16 17.31 -5.36 3.52
N ARG A 17 15.99 -5.50 3.74
CA ARG A 17 15.39 -6.12 4.95
C ARG A 17 14.63 -7.39 4.56
N GLU A 18 14.73 -8.42 5.41
CA GLU A 18 14.00 -9.68 5.22
C GLU A 18 12.59 -9.60 5.82
N PHE A 19 11.62 -10.10 5.06
CA PHE A 19 10.20 -10.22 5.45
C PHE A 19 9.72 -11.65 5.18
N ASP A 20 9.23 -12.33 6.23
CA ASP A 20 8.52 -13.60 6.14
C ASP A 20 7.01 -13.34 6.16
N PHE A 21 6.41 -13.24 4.99
CA PHE A 21 4.97 -12.97 4.83
C PHE A 21 4.06 -14.11 5.29
N ASP A 22 4.58 -15.31 5.59
CA ASP A 22 3.78 -16.37 6.22
C ASP A 22 3.48 -16.06 7.70
N ARG A 23 4.36 -15.28 8.35
CA ARG A 23 4.30 -15.01 9.80
C ARG A 23 4.40 -13.55 10.19
N ARG A 24 4.42 -12.65 9.23
CA ARG A 24 4.55 -11.21 9.47
C ARG A 24 3.62 -10.40 8.58
N VAL A 25 3.03 -9.39 9.17
CA VAL A 25 2.29 -8.35 8.46
C VAL A 25 3.11 -7.07 8.49
N VAL A 26 3.34 -6.51 7.31
CA VAL A 26 4.04 -5.24 7.12
C VAL A 26 3.08 -4.09 7.38
N VAL A 27 3.51 -3.12 8.18
CA VAL A 27 2.81 -1.84 8.34
C VAL A 27 3.48 -0.79 7.47
N MET A 28 2.75 -0.30 6.46
CA MET A 28 3.18 0.70 5.50
C MET A 28 2.55 2.05 5.86
N ALA A 29 3.38 3.01 6.28
CA ALA A 29 2.95 4.35 6.61
C ALA A 29 2.73 5.19 5.37
N ILE A 30 1.66 6.02 5.34
CA ILE A 30 1.38 6.97 4.27
C ILE A 30 2.07 8.30 4.58
N VAL A 31 2.92 8.78 3.66
CA VAL A 31 3.52 10.12 3.72
C VAL A 31 3.27 10.83 2.40
N ASN A 32 2.29 11.73 2.39
CA ASN A 32 1.96 12.51 1.20
C ASN A 32 2.71 13.84 1.21
N ARG A 33 3.38 14.18 0.11
CA ARG A 33 3.91 15.50 -0.17
C ARG A 33 3.11 16.15 -1.29
N THR A 34 1.88 16.53 -0.97
CA THR A 34 1.04 17.33 -1.85
C THR A 34 1.08 18.78 -1.38
N PRO A 35 1.17 19.77 -2.29
CA PRO A 35 1.13 21.18 -1.89
C PRO A 35 -0.28 21.51 -1.38
N ASP A 36 -0.45 21.69 -0.08
CA ASP A 36 -1.53 22.50 0.46
C ASP A 36 -1.08 23.96 0.35
N SER A 37 -1.70 24.70 -0.63
CA SER A 37 -1.69 26.15 -0.81
C SER A 37 -0.42 26.87 -1.31
N PHE A 38 -0.60 27.54 -2.40
CA PHE A 38 -0.23 28.89 -2.83
C PHE A 38 0.86 29.65 -2.03
N HIS A 39 2.15 29.40 -2.29
CA HIS A 39 3.31 30.29 -2.23
C HIS A 39 4.62 29.50 -2.01
N ASP A 40 5.76 29.98 -2.53
CA ASP A 40 7.10 29.37 -2.46
C ASP A 40 7.59 28.95 -1.05
N ARG A 41 7.04 29.56 0.01
CA ARG A 41 7.28 29.14 1.40
C ARG A 41 6.61 27.80 1.75
N GLY A 42 5.59 27.39 0.99
CA GLY A 42 4.88 26.11 1.18
C GLY A 42 5.71 24.89 0.79
N ALA A 43 6.59 24.97 -0.20
CA ALA A 43 7.38 23.81 -0.66
C ALA A 43 8.43 23.36 0.38
N THR A 44 9.14 24.30 1.01
CA THR A 44 10.12 24.01 2.08
C THR A 44 9.41 23.54 3.35
N PHE A 45 8.29 24.15 3.71
CA PHE A 45 7.46 23.72 4.84
C PHE A 45 6.86 22.33 4.63
N ALA A 46 6.37 22.04 3.43
CA ALA A 46 5.86 20.71 3.06
C ALA A 46 6.96 19.64 3.12
N LEU A 47 8.20 19.96 2.75
CA LEU A 47 9.33 19.04 2.88
C LEU A 47 9.69 18.78 4.34
N ALA A 48 9.76 19.81 5.18
CA ALA A 48 10.05 19.66 6.61
C ALA A 48 8.99 18.78 7.29
N LYS A 49 7.70 19.04 7.04
CA LYS A 49 6.59 18.21 7.55
C LYS A 49 6.67 16.76 7.05
N ALA A 50 6.95 16.55 5.76
CA ALA A 50 7.08 15.19 5.21
C ALA A 50 8.27 14.45 5.83
N THR A 51 9.40 15.12 6.05
CA THR A 51 10.57 14.54 6.71
C THR A 51 10.30 14.22 8.18
N GLU A 52 9.57 15.08 8.89
CA GLU A 52 9.12 14.82 10.26
C GLU A 52 8.17 13.62 10.31
N ALA A 53 7.19 13.56 9.39
CA ALA A 53 6.26 12.44 9.29
C ALA A 53 6.97 11.11 9.00
N VAL A 54 8.01 11.11 8.15
CA VAL A 54 8.87 9.95 7.90
C VAL A 54 9.51 9.44 9.19
N ARG A 55 10.12 10.33 9.98
CA ARG A 55 10.76 9.98 11.26
C ARG A 55 9.73 9.47 12.26
N ALA A 56 8.63 10.19 12.44
CA ALA A 56 7.55 9.78 13.33
C ALA A 56 6.96 8.41 12.95
N ALA A 57 6.80 8.12 11.66
CA ALA A 57 6.34 6.83 11.19
C ALA A 57 7.35 5.71 11.51
N ALA A 58 8.64 5.94 11.29
CA ALA A 58 9.69 4.98 11.62
C ALA A 58 9.76 4.72 13.13
N ASP A 59 9.72 5.77 13.96
CA ASP A 59 9.72 5.68 15.43
C ASP A 59 8.46 4.97 15.96
N ALA A 60 7.31 5.13 15.29
CA ALA A 60 6.08 4.41 15.59
C ALA A 60 6.11 2.92 15.15
N GLY A 61 7.15 2.49 14.46
CA GLY A 61 7.38 1.09 14.07
C GLY A 61 6.86 0.71 12.68
N ALA A 62 6.71 1.67 11.76
CA ALA A 62 6.42 1.35 10.36
C ALA A 62 7.55 0.51 9.75
N ASP A 63 7.17 -0.55 9.04
CA ASP A 63 8.11 -1.38 8.28
C ASP A 63 8.49 -0.71 6.95
N TRP A 64 7.47 -0.11 6.29
CA TRP A 64 7.60 0.62 5.02
C TRP A 64 7.04 2.03 5.16
N ILE A 65 7.58 2.96 4.36
CA ILE A 65 7.09 4.34 4.24
C ILE A 65 6.75 4.59 2.78
N ASP A 66 5.47 4.85 2.49
CA ASP A 66 4.95 5.08 1.15
C ASP A 66 4.81 6.57 0.86
N ILE A 67 5.61 7.06 -0.07
CA ILE A 67 5.76 8.48 -0.39
C ILE A 67 4.97 8.78 -1.66
N GLY A 68 3.94 9.62 -1.55
CA GLY A 68 3.12 10.07 -2.67
C GLY A 68 3.32 11.55 -3.01
N GLY A 69 3.58 11.86 -4.29
CA GLY A 69 3.71 13.23 -4.81
C GLY A 69 2.50 13.72 -5.59
N VAL A 70 1.64 12.77 -6.04
CA VAL A 70 0.45 13.06 -6.87
C VAL A 70 -0.74 12.26 -6.37
N PRO A 71 -1.85 12.91 -5.97
CA PRO A 71 -3.05 12.19 -5.54
C PRO A 71 -3.64 11.34 -6.67
N PHE A 72 -4.26 10.20 -6.35
CA PHE A 72 -5.03 9.40 -7.31
C PHE A 72 -6.27 10.16 -7.83
N ALA A 73 -6.91 10.95 -6.98
CA ALA A 73 -8.12 11.70 -7.30
C ALA A 73 -7.89 12.73 -8.44
N PRO A 74 -8.93 13.07 -9.22
CA PRO A 74 -8.87 14.13 -10.23
C PRO A 74 -8.35 15.46 -9.67
N GLY A 75 -7.65 16.23 -10.51
CA GLY A 75 -7.11 17.53 -10.14
C GLY A 75 -6.16 18.08 -11.20
N PRO A 76 -5.44 19.18 -10.96
CA PRO A 76 -4.48 19.76 -11.89
C PRO A 76 -3.45 18.74 -12.36
N GLN A 77 -3.03 18.85 -13.61
CA GLN A 77 -1.94 18.00 -14.12
C GLN A 77 -0.64 18.32 -13.40
N VAL A 78 0.11 17.28 -13.07
CA VAL A 78 1.45 17.37 -12.48
C VAL A 78 2.38 16.64 -13.43
N SER A 79 3.47 17.27 -13.85
CA SER A 79 4.46 16.63 -14.70
C SER A 79 5.30 15.61 -13.93
N ALA A 80 5.99 14.70 -14.64
CA ALA A 80 6.92 13.78 -14.01
C ALA A 80 8.07 14.49 -13.28
N ALA A 81 8.57 15.60 -13.84
CA ALA A 81 9.60 16.43 -13.20
C ALA A 81 9.10 17.02 -11.87
N GLU A 82 7.90 17.59 -11.86
CA GLU A 82 7.29 18.11 -10.62
C GLU A 82 7.02 16.99 -9.59
N GLU A 83 6.62 15.81 -10.03
CA GLU A 83 6.44 14.67 -9.13
C GLU A 83 7.78 14.25 -8.52
N LEU A 84 8.85 14.16 -9.32
CA LEU A 84 10.21 13.87 -8.84
C LEU A 84 10.70 14.93 -7.85
N ASP A 85 10.52 16.21 -8.14
CA ASP A 85 10.87 17.31 -7.22
C ASP A 85 10.14 17.20 -5.87
N ARG A 86 8.93 16.64 -5.88
CA ARG A 86 8.17 16.42 -4.66
C ARG A 86 8.65 15.19 -3.90
N VAL A 87 8.85 14.04 -4.56
CA VAL A 87 9.11 12.77 -3.86
C VAL A 87 10.59 12.57 -3.53
N MET A 88 11.53 12.97 -4.40
CA MET A 88 12.94 12.63 -4.27
C MET A 88 13.59 13.12 -2.97
N PRO A 89 13.36 14.35 -2.47
CA PRO A 89 13.92 14.78 -1.19
C PRO A 89 13.40 13.98 0.00
N VAL A 90 12.14 13.50 -0.06
CA VAL A 90 11.53 12.67 0.99
C VAL A 90 12.07 11.24 0.91
N VAL A 91 12.25 10.70 -0.31
CA VAL A 91 12.93 9.41 -0.54
C VAL A 91 14.31 9.40 0.11
N GLN A 92 15.11 10.45 -0.12
CA GLN A 92 16.43 10.59 0.47
C GLN A 92 16.37 10.67 2.01
N ALA A 93 15.42 11.41 2.56
CA ALA A 93 15.25 11.55 4.01
C ALA A 93 14.79 10.25 4.70
N ALA A 94 14.12 9.36 3.98
CA ALA A 94 13.61 8.09 4.50
C ALA A 94 14.64 6.94 4.45
N GLN A 95 15.74 7.11 3.71
CA GLN A 95 16.77 6.08 3.58
C GLN A 95 17.35 5.66 4.94
N GLY A 96 17.44 4.34 5.14
CA GLY A 96 17.93 3.74 6.37
C GLY A 96 16.92 3.68 7.54
N LEU A 97 15.84 4.46 7.50
CA LEU A 97 14.82 4.48 8.56
C LEU A 97 13.82 3.31 8.41
N ALA A 98 13.29 3.14 7.19
CA ALA A 98 12.36 2.06 6.84
C ALA A 98 12.59 1.67 5.37
N VAL A 99 11.86 0.67 4.86
CA VAL A 99 11.83 0.42 3.42
C VAL A 99 11.07 1.56 2.74
N VAL A 100 11.68 2.19 1.76
CA VAL A 100 11.08 3.29 1.01
C VAL A 100 10.20 2.72 -0.10
N SER A 101 8.93 3.10 -0.10
CA SER A 101 7.95 2.89 -1.17
C SER A 101 7.61 4.22 -1.81
N VAL A 102 7.36 4.24 -3.11
CA VAL A 102 6.88 5.44 -3.82
C VAL A 102 5.61 5.11 -4.58
N ASP A 103 4.53 5.86 -4.25
CA ASP A 103 3.24 5.83 -4.95
C ASP A 103 3.35 6.66 -6.23
N THR A 104 3.44 5.98 -7.36
CA THR A 104 3.52 6.60 -8.67
C THR A 104 2.94 5.69 -9.75
N PHE A 105 2.37 6.30 -10.79
CA PHE A 105 1.87 5.63 -11.98
C PHE A 105 2.70 5.99 -13.25
N ARG A 106 3.90 6.55 -13.06
CA ARG A 106 4.79 6.96 -14.15
C ARG A 106 6.07 6.15 -14.18
N PRO A 107 6.36 5.45 -15.29
CA PRO A 107 7.57 4.63 -15.41
C PRO A 107 8.87 5.41 -15.23
N GLU A 108 8.94 6.66 -15.70
CA GLU A 108 10.13 7.51 -15.53
C GLU A 108 10.39 7.89 -14.08
N VAL A 109 9.33 8.18 -13.30
CA VAL A 109 9.43 8.43 -11.85
C VAL A 109 9.84 7.16 -11.12
N ALA A 110 9.19 6.03 -11.43
CA ALA A 110 9.50 4.73 -10.84
C ALA A 110 10.98 4.37 -11.04
N ARG A 111 11.51 4.49 -12.26
CA ARG A 111 12.94 4.23 -12.53
C ARG A 111 13.87 5.14 -11.72
N ALA A 112 13.55 6.44 -11.64
CA ALA A 112 14.38 7.40 -10.91
C ALA A 112 14.42 7.12 -9.40
N VAL A 113 13.27 6.79 -8.78
CA VAL A 113 13.22 6.51 -7.34
C VAL A 113 13.84 5.15 -6.99
N VAL A 114 13.70 4.13 -7.85
CA VAL A 114 14.40 2.84 -7.67
C VAL A 114 15.91 3.04 -7.75
N ALA A 115 16.40 3.82 -8.72
CA ALA A 115 17.82 4.18 -8.81
C ALA A 115 18.33 4.95 -7.59
N ALA A 116 17.44 5.70 -6.91
CA ALA A 116 17.72 6.41 -5.67
C ALA A 116 17.56 5.53 -4.40
N GLY A 117 17.29 4.22 -4.55
CA GLY A 117 17.22 3.26 -3.45
C GLY A 117 15.81 3.01 -2.90
N ALA A 118 14.75 3.38 -3.61
CA ALA A 118 13.41 2.92 -3.24
C ALA A 118 13.32 1.40 -3.41
N GLY A 119 12.86 0.70 -2.37
CA GLY A 119 12.68 -0.75 -2.36
C GLY A 119 11.32 -1.20 -2.89
N VAL A 120 10.36 -0.28 -3.06
CA VAL A 120 9.00 -0.58 -3.52
C VAL A 120 8.51 0.51 -4.47
N VAL A 121 7.92 0.09 -5.57
CA VAL A 121 7.10 0.92 -6.47
C VAL A 121 5.65 0.56 -6.24
N ASN A 122 4.85 1.49 -5.74
CA ASN A 122 3.42 1.31 -5.50
C ASN A 122 2.62 1.88 -6.69
N ASP A 123 2.32 1.01 -7.67
CA ASP A 123 1.62 1.39 -8.88
C ASP A 123 0.10 1.34 -8.71
N THR A 124 -0.49 2.47 -8.41
CA THR A 124 -1.94 2.64 -8.27
C THR A 124 -2.70 2.63 -9.61
N SER A 125 -1.99 2.58 -10.74
CA SER A 125 -2.61 2.40 -12.07
C SER A 125 -2.87 0.94 -12.45
N GLY A 126 -2.23 -0.01 -11.77
CA GLY A 126 -2.33 -1.43 -12.05
C GLY A 126 -1.68 -1.84 -13.35
N LEU A 127 -0.46 -1.40 -13.59
CA LEU A 127 0.27 -1.67 -14.86
C LEU A 127 -0.50 -1.22 -16.11
N ARG A 128 -1.22 -0.10 -16.02
CA ARG A 128 -1.89 0.48 -17.18
C ARG A 128 -0.88 0.87 -18.25
N ASP A 129 0.29 1.37 -17.84
CA ASP A 129 1.48 1.43 -18.68
C ASP A 129 2.38 0.24 -18.30
N PRO A 130 2.53 -0.78 -19.17
CA PRO A 130 3.38 -1.94 -18.88
C PRO A 130 4.86 -1.58 -18.67
N ALA A 131 5.33 -0.40 -19.10
CA ALA A 131 6.69 0.07 -18.84
C ALA A 131 6.99 0.34 -17.35
N MET A 132 5.96 0.36 -16.48
CA MET A 132 6.14 0.34 -15.02
C MET A 132 6.88 -0.91 -14.54
N ALA A 133 6.63 -2.06 -15.17
CA ALA A 133 7.33 -3.30 -14.85
C ALA A 133 8.83 -3.19 -15.11
N ASP A 134 9.24 -2.49 -16.16
CA ASP A 134 10.65 -2.32 -16.54
C ASP A 134 11.45 -1.54 -15.47
N ALA A 135 10.77 -0.76 -14.62
CA ALA A 135 11.43 -0.02 -13.54
C ALA A 135 12.00 -0.92 -12.44
N VAL A 136 11.48 -2.14 -12.28
CA VAL A 136 11.91 -3.08 -11.23
C VAL A 136 12.68 -4.28 -11.79
N VAL A 137 12.62 -4.53 -13.11
CA VAL A 137 13.37 -5.62 -13.75
C VAL A 137 14.87 -5.40 -13.59
N GLY A 138 15.59 -6.45 -13.19
CA GLY A 138 17.04 -6.39 -12.95
C GLY A 138 17.44 -5.67 -11.65
N THR A 139 16.48 -5.31 -10.81
CA THR A 139 16.70 -4.72 -9.49
C THR A 139 16.13 -5.61 -8.37
N ASP A 140 16.30 -5.21 -7.11
CA ASP A 140 15.67 -5.87 -5.96
C ASP A 140 14.38 -5.14 -5.50
N ALA A 141 13.89 -4.17 -6.27
CA ALA A 141 12.66 -3.46 -5.94
C ALA A 141 11.43 -4.34 -6.18
N THR A 142 10.43 -4.14 -5.33
CA THR A 142 9.12 -4.77 -5.38
C THR A 142 8.13 -3.89 -6.13
N LEU A 143 7.26 -4.49 -6.92
CA LEU A 143 6.16 -3.83 -7.61
C LEU A 143 4.84 -4.19 -6.95
N VAL A 144 4.11 -3.20 -6.46
CA VAL A 144 2.71 -3.34 -6.04
C VAL A 144 1.81 -3.06 -7.23
N ILE A 145 0.94 -4.00 -7.55
CA ILE A 145 -0.02 -3.93 -8.65
C ILE A 145 -1.42 -3.71 -8.07
N THR A 146 -1.97 -2.50 -8.25
CA THR A 146 -3.24 -2.12 -7.65
C THR A 146 -4.38 -2.14 -8.67
N HIS A 147 -5.52 -2.74 -8.31
CA HIS A 147 -6.71 -2.71 -9.15
C HIS A 147 -7.39 -1.34 -9.14
N SER A 148 -7.61 -0.77 -10.32
CA SER A 148 -8.53 0.35 -10.57
C SER A 148 -9.16 0.28 -11.97
N LEU A 149 -10.46 0.65 -12.11
CA LEU A 149 -11.14 0.67 -13.41
C LEU A 149 -10.68 1.82 -14.30
N ALA A 150 -10.45 2.98 -13.71
CA ALA A 150 -10.02 4.17 -14.44
C ALA A 150 -8.53 4.45 -14.20
N ALA A 151 -7.92 5.19 -15.11
CA ALA A 151 -6.57 5.72 -14.91
C ALA A 151 -6.55 6.67 -13.70
N PRO A 152 -5.42 6.77 -12.97
CA PRO A 152 -5.22 7.82 -11.99
C PRO A 152 -5.54 9.20 -12.59
N ARG A 153 -6.02 10.12 -11.77
CA ARG A 153 -6.45 11.49 -12.15
C ARG A 153 -7.71 11.56 -13.02
N THR A 154 -8.40 10.43 -13.23
CA THR A 154 -9.64 10.37 -14.03
C THR A 154 -10.86 10.22 -13.12
N ALA A 155 -11.89 11.04 -13.33
CA ALA A 155 -13.16 10.91 -12.62
C ALA A 155 -13.90 9.62 -13.06
N TYR A 156 -14.36 8.84 -12.09
CA TYR A 156 -15.17 7.63 -12.32
C TYR A 156 -16.28 7.53 -11.27
N PRO A 157 -17.32 8.37 -11.36
CA PRO A 157 -18.27 8.59 -10.24
C PRO A 157 -19.25 7.45 -10.00
N ARG A 158 -19.46 6.54 -10.96
CA ARG A 158 -20.43 5.46 -10.87
C ARG A 158 -19.81 4.13 -11.30
N PRO A 159 -18.95 3.52 -10.47
CA PRO A 159 -18.36 2.24 -10.80
C PRO A 159 -19.45 1.15 -10.80
N THR A 160 -19.40 0.27 -11.81
CA THR A 160 -20.29 -0.88 -11.93
C THR A 160 -19.46 -2.14 -12.03
N TYR A 161 -19.90 -3.19 -11.33
CA TYR A 161 -19.35 -4.54 -11.35
C TYR A 161 -20.52 -5.54 -11.44
N GLY A 162 -20.33 -6.61 -12.15
CA GLY A 162 -21.22 -7.78 -12.07
C GLY A 162 -20.96 -8.56 -10.78
N ASP A 163 -19.67 -8.84 -10.51
CA ASP A 163 -19.14 -9.36 -9.24
C ASP A 163 -17.78 -8.72 -8.99
N VAL A 164 -17.73 -7.79 -8.04
CA VAL A 164 -16.52 -6.98 -7.80
C VAL A 164 -15.31 -7.85 -7.43
N THR A 165 -15.48 -8.91 -6.65
CA THR A 165 -14.37 -9.75 -6.20
C THR A 165 -13.82 -10.60 -7.35
N VAL A 166 -14.69 -11.19 -8.15
CA VAL A 166 -14.30 -11.98 -9.32
C VAL A 166 -13.57 -11.12 -10.35
N GLU A 167 -14.10 -9.93 -10.64
CA GLU A 167 -13.49 -9.01 -11.61
C GLU A 167 -12.14 -8.46 -11.14
N VAL A 168 -12.02 -8.09 -9.85
CA VAL A 168 -10.75 -7.69 -9.25
C VAL A 168 -9.74 -8.82 -9.30
N ALA A 169 -10.13 -10.06 -8.97
CA ALA A 169 -9.24 -11.21 -9.02
C ALA A 169 -8.77 -11.50 -10.46
N ALA A 170 -9.67 -11.41 -11.43
CA ALA A 170 -9.33 -11.61 -12.85
C ALA A 170 -8.34 -10.55 -13.35
N PHE A 171 -8.61 -9.28 -13.04
CA PHE A 171 -7.70 -8.17 -13.37
C PHE A 171 -6.31 -8.39 -12.76
N LEU A 172 -6.22 -8.68 -11.47
CA LEU A 172 -4.93 -8.85 -10.80
C LEU A 172 -4.14 -10.01 -11.37
N ARG A 173 -4.79 -11.16 -11.71
CA ARG A 173 -4.12 -12.27 -12.38
C ARG A 173 -3.56 -11.85 -13.74
N GLU A 174 -4.37 -11.18 -14.57
CA GLU A 174 -3.92 -10.68 -15.87
C GLU A 174 -2.71 -9.75 -15.74
N ARG A 175 -2.74 -8.81 -14.79
CA ARG A 175 -1.64 -7.85 -14.59
C ARG A 175 -0.38 -8.52 -14.04
N VAL A 176 -0.53 -9.52 -13.19
CA VAL A 176 0.60 -10.36 -12.75
C VAL A 176 1.25 -11.06 -13.95
N GLU A 177 0.46 -11.67 -14.84
CA GLU A 177 1.01 -12.30 -16.06
C GLU A 177 1.73 -11.28 -16.95
N VAL A 178 1.22 -10.06 -17.09
CA VAL A 178 1.90 -8.98 -17.82
C VAL A 178 3.26 -8.65 -17.18
N ALA A 179 3.31 -8.53 -15.85
CA ALA A 179 4.56 -8.26 -15.13
C ALA A 179 5.59 -9.39 -15.32
N LEU A 180 5.16 -10.65 -15.16
CA LEU A 180 6.02 -11.83 -15.35
C LEU A 180 6.54 -11.92 -16.78
N ALA A 181 5.70 -11.70 -17.78
CA ALA A 181 6.08 -11.71 -19.19
C ALA A 181 7.11 -10.62 -19.54
N ARG A 182 7.17 -9.53 -18.77
CA ARG A 182 8.20 -8.50 -18.90
C ARG A 182 9.48 -8.78 -18.10
N GLY A 183 9.55 -9.88 -17.37
CA GLY A 183 10.74 -10.31 -16.62
C GLY A 183 10.76 -9.86 -15.16
N VAL A 184 9.66 -9.35 -14.61
CA VAL A 184 9.52 -9.16 -13.14
C VAL A 184 9.51 -10.55 -12.50
N ARG A 185 10.35 -10.77 -11.48
CA ARG A 185 10.39 -12.04 -10.77
C ARG A 185 9.19 -12.19 -9.84
N PRO A 186 8.67 -13.41 -9.62
CA PRO A 186 7.51 -13.63 -8.74
C PRO A 186 7.69 -13.04 -7.34
N GLU A 187 8.88 -13.08 -6.77
CA GLU A 187 9.20 -12.52 -5.46
C GLU A 187 9.19 -10.98 -5.42
N GLN A 188 9.16 -10.31 -6.56
CA GLN A 188 9.04 -8.85 -6.66
C GLN A 188 7.58 -8.37 -6.71
N ILE A 189 6.60 -9.26 -6.77
CA ILE A 189 5.19 -8.89 -6.98
C ILE A 189 4.43 -8.89 -5.67
N VAL A 190 3.71 -7.79 -5.42
CA VAL A 190 2.66 -7.60 -4.41
C VAL A 190 1.38 -7.20 -5.13
N ILE A 191 0.23 -7.66 -4.69
CA ILE A 191 -1.08 -7.30 -5.26
C ILE A 191 -1.88 -6.43 -4.31
N ASP A 192 -2.68 -5.49 -4.82
CA ASP A 192 -3.61 -4.66 -4.05
C ASP A 192 -5.00 -4.66 -4.71
N PRO A 193 -6.06 -5.11 -4.03
CA PRO A 193 -7.41 -5.08 -4.56
C PRO A 193 -8.00 -3.68 -4.75
N GLY A 194 -7.33 -2.62 -4.28
CA GLY A 194 -7.69 -1.24 -4.52
C GLY A 194 -9.02 -0.83 -3.89
N HIS A 195 -9.20 -1.02 -2.58
CA HIS A 195 -10.39 -0.55 -1.85
C HIS A 195 -10.64 0.94 -2.12
N ASP A 196 -11.90 1.32 -2.38
CA ASP A 196 -12.36 2.65 -2.78
C ASP A 196 -11.81 3.21 -4.10
N LEU A 197 -10.84 2.57 -4.73
CA LEU A 197 -10.41 2.98 -6.07
C LEU A 197 -11.43 2.49 -7.11
N ASN A 198 -12.27 3.42 -7.59
CA ASN A 198 -13.42 3.13 -8.47
C ASN A 198 -14.33 2.02 -7.92
N LYS A 199 -14.60 2.05 -6.63
CA LYS A 199 -15.51 1.18 -5.91
C LYS A 199 -16.37 2.03 -4.98
N ASN A 200 -17.66 1.73 -4.90
CA ASN A 200 -18.54 2.33 -3.89
C ASN A 200 -18.44 1.54 -2.57
N THR A 201 -19.14 2.01 -1.55
CA THR A 201 -19.14 1.41 -0.21
C THR A 201 -19.54 -0.05 -0.24
N TYR A 202 -20.59 -0.43 -0.98
CA TYR A 202 -21.03 -1.83 -1.09
C TYR A 202 -19.98 -2.71 -1.77
N HIS A 203 -19.34 -2.21 -2.83
CA HIS A 203 -18.24 -2.92 -3.50
C HIS A 203 -17.04 -3.13 -2.57
N SER A 204 -16.67 -2.10 -1.80
CA SER A 204 -15.53 -2.20 -0.86
C SER A 204 -15.85 -3.14 0.30
N LEU A 205 -17.08 -3.14 0.84
CA LEU A 205 -17.52 -4.09 1.87
C LEU A 205 -17.56 -5.52 1.35
N GLU A 206 -18.11 -5.75 0.15
CA GLU A 206 -18.16 -7.07 -0.50
C GLU A 206 -16.76 -7.62 -0.72
N LEU A 207 -15.88 -6.82 -1.32
CA LEU A 207 -14.48 -7.15 -1.57
C LEU A 207 -13.74 -7.49 -0.27
N THR A 208 -13.94 -6.70 0.79
CA THR A 208 -13.35 -6.96 2.12
C THR A 208 -13.84 -8.29 2.69
N ARG A 209 -15.14 -8.58 2.60
CA ARG A 209 -15.74 -9.84 3.08
C ARG A 209 -15.12 -11.05 2.40
N ARG A 210 -14.88 -10.96 1.09
CA ARG A 210 -14.38 -12.04 0.23
C ARG A 210 -12.87 -11.93 -0.08
N LEU A 211 -12.13 -11.17 0.71
CA LEU A 211 -10.71 -10.86 0.45
C LEU A 211 -9.82 -12.10 0.35
N ALA A 212 -10.20 -13.20 0.98
CA ALA A 212 -9.49 -14.49 0.87
C ALA A 212 -9.47 -15.04 -0.57
N GLU A 213 -10.43 -14.68 -1.42
CA GLU A 213 -10.45 -15.08 -2.85
C GLU A 213 -9.36 -14.33 -3.64
N ILE A 214 -9.06 -13.09 -3.26
CA ILE A 214 -7.94 -12.33 -3.82
C ILE A 214 -6.61 -12.89 -3.29
N ALA A 215 -6.51 -13.16 -1.99
CA ALA A 215 -5.31 -13.74 -1.38
C ALA A 215 -4.95 -15.11 -1.99
N ALA A 216 -5.95 -15.86 -2.46
CA ALA A 216 -5.77 -17.15 -3.15
C ALA A 216 -5.04 -17.05 -4.51
N ILE A 217 -4.79 -15.84 -5.05
CA ILE A 217 -3.88 -15.63 -6.19
C ILE A 217 -2.45 -16.05 -5.83
N GLY A 218 -2.06 -15.96 -4.53
CA GLY A 218 -0.81 -16.49 -4.01
C GLY A 218 0.33 -15.49 -3.90
N TYR A 219 0.08 -14.21 -4.10
CA TYR A 219 1.08 -13.15 -3.84
C TYR A 219 0.76 -12.43 -2.53
N PRO A 220 1.75 -11.87 -1.81
CA PRO A 220 1.47 -11.01 -0.68
C PRO A 220 0.53 -9.89 -1.10
N MET A 221 -0.52 -9.69 -0.29
CA MET A 221 -1.58 -8.74 -0.61
C MET A 221 -1.50 -7.52 0.30
N LEU A 222 -1.50 -6.35 -0.32
CA LEU A 222 -1.63 -5.06 0.35
C LEU A 222 -3.11 -4.71 0.51
N ALA A 223 -3.50 -4.25 1.69
CA ALA A 223 -4.81 -3.69 1.99
C ALA A 223 -4.68 -2.20 2.36
N ALA A 224 -5.10 -1.32 1.45
CA ALA A 224 -5.10 0.13 1.66
C ALA A 224 -6.50 0.59 2.09
N ILE A 225 -6.84 0.44 3.38
CA ILE A 225 -8.20 0.67 3.89
C ILE A 225 -8.32 1.87 4.86
N SER A 226 -7.20 2.43 5.28
CA SER A 226 -7.16 3.44 6.33
C SER A 226 -7.95 4.71 5.98
N ASN A 227 -8.89 5.08 6.84
CA ASN A 227 -9.74 6.26 6.76
C ASN A 227 -10.58 6.38 5.46
N LYS A 228 -10.77 5.27 4.74
CA LYS A 228 -11.49 5.22 3.47
C LYS A 228 -12.98 5.51 3.63
N ASP A 229 -13.61 5.96 2.55
CA ASP A 229 -15.00 6.42 2.57
C ASP A 229 -15.99 5.31 2.90
N PHE A 230 -15.73 4.07 2.46
CA PHE A 230 -16.59 2.94 2.84
C PHE A 230 -16.66 2.70 4.36
N ILE A 231 -15.59 3.03 5.12
CA ILE A 231 -15.61 2.97 6.59
C ILE A 231 -16.43 4.13 7.14
N GLY A 232 -16.18 5.34 6.63
CA GLY A 232 -16.91 6.53 7.05
C GLY A 232 -18.40 6.43 6.80
N GLU A 233 -18.81 5.99 5.61
CA GLU A 233 -20.22 5.82 5.25
C GLU A 233 -20.88 4.68 6.04
N THR A 234 -20.15 3.59 6.34
CA THR A 234 -20.68 2.49 7.16
C THR A 234 -20.98 2.92 8.60
N LEU A 235 -20.16 3.82 9.15
CA LEU A 235 -20.22 4.23 10.55
C LEU A 235 -20.88 5.61 10.75
N ASP A 236 -21.26 6.29 9.66
CA ASP A 236 -21.67 7.70 9.67
C ASP A 236 -20.64 8.58 10.41
N ALA A 237 -19.34 8.37 10.08
CA ALA A 237 -18.21 8.96 10.78
C ALA A 237 -17.38 9.88 9.88
N PRO A 238 -17.07 11.12 10.31
CA PRO A 238 -16.13 11.98 9.62
C PRO A 238 -14.71 11.37 9.66
N GLN A 239 -13.83 11.84 8.79
CA GLN A 239 -12.51 11.23 8.59
C GLN A 239 -11.68 11.08 9.89
N GLN A 240 -11.78 12.05 10.79
CA GLN A 240 -11.04 12.09 12.05
C GLN A 240 -11.52 11.04 13.08
N GLU A 241 -12.72 10.49 12.90
CA GLU A 241 -13.36 9.53 13.82
C GLU A 241 -13.33 8.09 13.28
N ARG A 242 -12.66 7.84 12.13
CA ARG A 242 -12.64 6.53 11.46
C ARG A 242 -11.61 5.55 12.03
N LEU A 243 -10.83 5.91 13.06
CA LEU A 243 -9.75 5.07 13.58
C LEU A 243 -10.23 3.69 14.04
N ALA A 244 -11.28 3.62 14.83
CA ALA A 244 -11.82 2.35 15.34
C ALA A 244 -12.27 1.43 14.19
N GLY A 245 -12.99 1.98 13.18
CA GLY A 245 -13.39 1.25 11.98
C GLY A 245 -12.19 0.81 11.13
N THR A 246 -11.18 1.67 11.01
CA THR A 246 -9.93 1.36 10.32
C THR A 246 -9.22 0.16 10.98
N ILE A 247 -9.07 0.17 12.30
CA ILE A 247 -8.41 -0.91 13.04
C ILE A 247 -9.19 -2.22 12.93
N ALA A 248 -10.52 -2.18 13.11
CA ALA A 248 -11.37 -3.35 12.95
C ALA A 248 -11.23 -3.96 11.54
N THR A 249 -11.28 -3.12 10.50
CA THR A 249 -11.11 -3.55 9.10
C THR A 249 -9.69 -4.06 8.83
N THR A 250 -8.66 -3.45 9.42
CA THR A 250 -7.27 -3.91 9.32
C THR A 250 -7.13 -5.34 9.84
N VAL A 251 -7.60 -5.61 11.06
CA VAL A 251 -7.56 -6.95 11.66
C VAL A 251 -8.33 -7.95 10.80
N PHE A 252 -9.52 -7.57 10.33
CA PHE A 252 -10.32 -8.42 9.45
C PHE A 252 -9.58 -8.76 8.15
N CYS A 253 -8.95 -7.78 7.50
CA CYS A 253 -8.15 -7.99 6.27
C CYS A 253 -6.97 -8.94 6.53
N VAL A 254 -6.25 -8.80 7.64
CA VAL A 254 -5.14 -9.70 8.02
C VAL A 254 -5.64 -11.14 8.16
N LEU A 255 -6.77 -11.35 8.84
CA LEU A 255 -7.40 -12.66 9.00
C LEU A 255 -7.92 -13.24 7.67
N ARG A 256 -8.10 -12.41 6.64
CA ARG A 256 -8.49 -12.79 5.27
C ARG A 256 -7.31 -12.87 4.30
N GLY A 257 -6.07 -12.76 4.79
CA GLY A 257 -4.88 -13.00 3.99
C GLY A 257 -4.08 -11.76 3.57
N ALA A 258 -4.45 -10.55 4.02
CA ALA A 258 -3.58 -9.38 3.83
C ALA A 258 -2.26 -9.57 4.59
N ARG A 259 -1.15 -9.15 3.95
CA ARG A 259 0.20 -9.22 4.49
C ARG A 259 0.89 -7.87 4.56
N ILE A 260 0.31 -6.86 3.93
CA ILE A 260 0.73 -5.47 4.04
C ILE A 260 -0.53 -4.65 4.33
N VAL A 261 -0.46 -3.72 5.28
CA VAL A 261 -1.53 -2.76 5.58
C VAL A 261 -0.99 -1.35 5.43
N ARG A 262 -1.65 -0.54 4.59
CA ARG A 262 -1.25 0.84 4.30
C ARG A 262 -2.12 1.80 5.11
N VAL A 263 -1.48 2.59 6.00
CA VAL A 263 -2.17 3.27 7.11
C VAL A 263 -1.70 4.71 7.34
N HIS A 264 -2.59 5.54 7.90
CA HIS A 264 -2.28 6.89 8.38
C HIS A 264 -1.85 6.87 9.87
N ASP A 265 -2.59 6.17 10.73
CA ASP A 265 -2.23 6.02 12.15
C ASP A 265 -1.34 4.79 12.34
N VAL A 266 -0.03 5.04 12.27
CA VAL A 266 0.98 3.98 12.30
C VAL A 266 0.98 3.24 13.63
N LYS A 267 0.99 3.99 14.76
CA LYS A 267 1.11 3.36 16.09
C LYS A 267 -0.06 2.44 16.39
N ALA A 268 -1.29 2.89 16.14
CA ALA A 268 -2.47 2.07 16.37
C ALA A 268 -2.50 0.84 15.44
N ALA A 269 -2.08 1.00 14.18
CA ALA A 269 -1.98 -0.11 13.23
C ALA A 269 -0.89 -1.12 13.62
N VAL A 270 0.29 -0.67 14.06
CA VAL A 270 1.36 -1.53 14.57
C VAL A 270 0.86 -2.35 15.75
N ASP A 271 0.23 -1.72 16.74
CA ASP A 271 -0.29 -2.43 17.90
C ASP A 271 -1.34 -3.48 17.51
N ALA A 272 -2.28 -3.12 16.64
CA ALA A 272 -3.32 -4.03 16.17
C ALA A 272 -2.73 -5.22 15.39
N VAL A 273 -1.78 -4.95 14.50
CA VAL A 273 -1.11 -5.98 13.69
C VAL A 273 -0.29 -6.92 14.60
N ARG A 274 0.54 -6.38 15.50
CA ARG A 274 1.36 -7.20 16.40
C ARG A 274 0.51 -8.03 17.37
N MET A 275 -0.62 -7.48 17.85
CA MET A 275 -1.59 -8.24 18.63
C MET A 275 -2.23 -9.37 17.80
N THR A 276 -2.59 -9.11 16.55
CA THR A 276 -3.15 -10.11 15.64
C THR A 276 -2.13 -11.22 15.35
N GLU A 277 -0.87 -10.88 15.07
CA GLU A 277 0.22 -11.86 14.89
C GLU A 277 0.41 -12.75 16.14
N ALA A 278 0.33 -12.17 17.32
CA ALA A 278 0.44 -12.94 18.57
C ALA A 278 -0.75 -13.90 18.77
N MET A 279 -1.98 -13.45 18.47
CA MET A 279 -3.18 -14.31 18.52
C MET A 279 -3.13 -15.45 17.48
N LEU A 280 -2.48 -15.23 16.35
CA LEU A 280 -2.25 -16.25 15.31
C LEU A 280 -1.08 -17.20 15.63
N GLY A 281 -0.33 -16.94 16.73
CA GLY A 281 0.85 -17.72 17.09
C GLY A 281 2.08 -17.46 16.22
N TRP A 282 2.10 -16.35 15.48
CA TRP A 282 3.20 -15.98 14.58
C TRP A 282 4.35 -15.30 15.33
N ARG A 283 4.08 -14.76 16.51
CA ARG A 283 5.07 -14.14 17.38
C ARG A 283 4.76 -14.38 18.85
N PRO A 284 5.76 -14.41 19.73
CA PRO A 284 5.52 -14.40 21.17
C PRO A 284 5.04 -13.01 21.65
N PRO A 285 4.40 -12.91 22.80
CA PRO A 285 4.15 -11.65 23.46
C PRO A 285 5.47 -10.94 23.80
N ALA A 286 5.48 -9.60 23.79
CA ALA A 286 6.65 -8.81 24.14
C ALA A 286 7.09 -9.04 25.59
N THR A 287 6.14 -9.26 26.49
CA THR A 287 6.36 -9.64 27.89
C THR A 287 5.25 -10.60 28.34
N ALA A 288 5.60 -11.58 29.16
CA ALA A 288 4.64 -12.49 29.79
C ALA A 288 4.91 -12.50 31.31
N ARG A 289 4.10 -11.78 32.05
CA ARG A 289 4.26 -11.64 33.51
C ARG A 289 2.97 -11.88 34.29
N HIS A 290 1.82 -11.86 33.61
CA HIS A 290 0.52 -12.04 34.27
C HIS A 290 0.33 -13.51 34.66
N ASN A 291 0.13 -13.76 35.96
CA ASN A 291 -0.09 -15.10 36.55
C ASN A 291 1.04 -16.14 36.26
N LEU A 292 2.28 -15.68 36.09
CA LEU A 292 3.46 -16.55 35.97
C LEU A 292 4.24 -16.57 37.29
#